data_9dd83c10be6e4af8cb5504c38bbbee39
#
_entry.id   9dd83c10be6e4af8cb5504c38bbbee39
#
_cell.length_a   1.000
_cell.length_b   1.000
_cell.length_c   1.000
_cell.angle_alpha   90.00
_cell.angle_beta   90.00
_cell.angle_gamma   90.00
#
_symmetry.space_group_name_H-M   'P 1'
#
loop_
_entity.id
_entity.type
_entity.pdbx_description
1 polymer ?
#
loop_
_entity_poly.entity_id
_entity_poly.type
_entity_poly.pdbx_seq_one_letter_code
_entity_poly.pdbx_strand_id
1 'polypeptide(L)'
;EWLRSWVFTGYAWDPLGLMFLGPWDRPGLAALLPWTGTYALSGLAALVGSGVVVLLSRRAWLRAFAVFALLGVAMYLPAPPSREGSVEVALVQPGFTQRELDNPALYEEQFRELAALTAPRRDAGERLVLWPESGLPDYLRPGYPKRYYLATTAGADPDFARARIARVIGPGSVLLTGAVDLEIEDGKAVGAYNAVTALDDRGEFVGSYSKAHLVPYGEYLALRWLLEPLGATRLVAGAIDFIPGPGPRTLDLGRWGQAGMQICYEIVFAGQVVDRANRPDYIFNPSNDGWFGKFGPPQHLAQARMRAIEEGLPVLRATVSGISAVIDANGVVRDHLPTSFTGGRMDARVPPALEPTWFSRLGNPLSLGWGLLLFALSLLVRRRIGG
;
A
#
# COMPACT_ATOMS: atom_id res chain seq x y z
N GLU A 1 8.23 4.83 17.77
CA GLU A 1 7.55 4.57 16.49
C GLU A 1 6.66 3.33 16.57
N TRP A 2 7.16 2.19 17.06
CA TRP A 2 6.35 0.98 17.20
C TRP A 2 5.09 1.22 18.05
N LEU A 3 5.19 1.87 19.22
CA LEU A 3 4.02 2.25 20.00
C LEU A 3 3.05 3.14 19.23
N ARG A 4 3.57 4.11 18.49
CA ARG A 4 2.77 5.02 17.65
C ARG A 4 1.97 4.28 16.57
N SER A 5 2.46 3.13 16.09
CA SER A 5 1.79 2.36 15.03
C SER A 5 0.50 1.65 15.47
N TRP A 6 0.21 1.57 16.79
CA TRP A 6 -0.99 0.89 17.29
C TRP A 6 -1.67 1.56 18.49
N VAL A 7 -0.99 2.47 19.20
CA VAL A 7 -1.61 3.22 20.31
C VAL A 7 -2.62 4.23 19.74
N PHE A 8 -3.76 4.38 20.40
CA PHE A 8 -4.93 5.16 19.96
C PHE A 8 -5.49 4.66 18.65
N THR A 9 -5.29 5.40 17.57
CA THR A 9 -5.77 5.06 16.23
C THR A 9 -4.72 4.37 15.35
N GLY A 10 -3.47 4.30 15.82
CA GLY A 10 -2.32 3.85 15.06
C GLY A 10 -1.89 4.84 13.97
N TYR A 11 -0.66 5.35 14.04
CA TYR A 11 -0.10 6.23 13.03
C TYR A 11 1.34 5.83 12.72
N ALA A 12 1.53 5.05 11.66
CA ALA A 12 2.83 4.48 11.29
C ALA A 12 3.56 5.27 10.18
N TRP A 13 3.04 6.43 9.80
CA TRP A 13 3.57 7.25 8.72
C TRP A 13 4.98 7.78 9.01
N ASP A 14 5.86 7.77 8.00
CA ASP A 14 7.23 8.29 8.01
C ASP A 14 8.09 7.85 9.22
N PRO A 15 8.42 6.56 9.33
CA PRO A 15 9.42 6.13 10.30
C PRO A 15 10.81 6.68 9.95
N LEU A 16 11.63 6.97 10.96
CA LEU A 16 12.98 7.54 10.79
C LEU A 16 13.88 6.68 9.88
N GLY A 17 13.65 5.36 9.87
CA GLY A 17 14.37 4.43 9.00
C GLY A 17 14.24 4.72 7.50
N LEU A 18 13.20 5.48 7.08
CA LEU A 18 13.04 5.90 5.68
C LEU A 18 14.24 6.71 5.16
N MET A 19 14.94 7.43 6.02
CA MET A 19 16.15 8.19 5.61
C MET A 19 17.26 7.29 5.05
N PHE A 20 17.21 6.00 5.32
CA PHE A 20 18.15 5.00 4.81
C PHE A 20 17.69 4.33 3.51
N LEU A 21 16.52 4.69 3.00
CA LEU A 21 16.07 4.23 1.70
C LEU A 21 16.83 4.97 0.59
N GLY A 22 17.45 4.22 -0.30
CA GLY A 22 18.18 4.75 -1.44
C GLY A 22 17.29 5.36 -2.53
N PRO A 23 17.88 5.91 -3.59
CA PRO A 23 17.15 6.30 -4.79
C PRO A 23 16.28 5.17 -5.34
N TRP A 24 15.41 5.48 -6.31
CA TRP A 24 14.42 4.50 -6.79
C TRP A 24 15.00 3.25 -7.42
N ASP A 25 16.21 3.33 -7.96
CA ASP A 25 16.95 2.25 -8.62
C ASP A 25 17.76 1.35 -7.66
N ARG A 26 17.73 1.64 -6.35
CA ARG A 26 18.50 0.88 -5.35
C ARG A 26 17.92 0.99 -3.93
N PRO A 27 18.11 -0.03 -3.08
CA PRO A 27 17.56 -0.01 -1.72
C PRO A 27 18.31 0.92 -0.75
N GLY A 28 19.57 1.26 -1.01
CA GLY A 28 20.42 1.91 -0.03
C GLY A 28 20.65 1.05 1.21
N LEU A 29 20.79 1.70 2.38
CA LEU A 29 20.90 1.00 3.67
C LEU A 29 19.60 0.32 4.11
N ALA A 30 18.44 0.64 3.49
CA ALA A 30 17.21 -0.12 3.68
C ALA A 30 17.33 -1.59 3.25
N ALA A 31 18.40 -1.97 2.51
CA ALA A 31 18.77 -3.36 2.27
C ALA A 31 18.94 -4.18 3.56
N LEU A 32 19.08 -3.55 4.73
CA LEU A 32 19.14 -4.22 6.03
C LEU A 32 17.77 -4.65 6.57
N LEU A 33 16.66 -4.14 6.03
CA LEU A 33 15.30 -4.42 6.50
C LEU A 33 14.97 -5.91 6.64
N PRO A 34 15.42 -6.82 5.76
CA PRO A 34 15.19 -8.26 5.93
C PRO A 34 15.64 -8.84 7.28
N TRP A 35 16.62 -8.20 7.92
CA TRP A 35 17.20 -8.64 9.21
C TRP A 35 16.85 -7.73 10.37
N THR A 36 16.39 -6.51 10.13
CA THR A 36 16.16 -5.51 11.19
C THR A 36 14.69 -5.17 11.35
N GLY A 37 13.96 -5.08 10.24
CA GLY A 37 12.66 -4.43 10.17
C GLY A 37 12.76 -2.91 10.32
N THR A 38 11.65 -2.23 10.06
CA THR A 38 11.57 -0.76 10.05
C THR A 38 12.01 -0.13 11.38
N TYR A 39 11.53 -0.65 12.50
CA TYR A 39 11.75 0.01 13.80
C TYR A 39 13.19 -0.14 14.31
N ALA A 40 13.86 -1.27 14.05
CA ALA A 40 15.26 -1.40 14.37
C ALA A 40 16.15 -0.59 13.42
N LEU A 41 15.75 -0.46 12.15
CA LEU A 41 16.43 0.44 11.21
C LEU A 41 16.30 1.91 11.66
N SER A 42 15.14 2.32 12.18
CA SER A 42 14.94 3.64 12.80
C SER A 42 15.83 3.81 14.03
N GLY A 43 15.95 2.78 14.87
CA GLY A 43 16.88 2.74 15.98
C GLY A 43 18.35 2.91 15.56
N LEU A 44 18.76 2.27 14.45
CA LEU A 44 20.08 2.44 13.87
C LEU A 44 20.30 3.88 13.38
N ALA A 45 19.31 4.52 12.75
CA ALA A 45 19.39 5.90 12.33
C ALA A 45 19.62 6.84 13.52
N ALA A 46 18.87 6.64 14.61
CA ALA A 46 19.05 7.41 15.84
C ALA A 46 20.43 7.18 16.48
N LEU A 47 20.91 5.93 16.50
CA LEU A 47 22.24 5.56 17.02
C LEU A 47 23.35 6.22 16.23
N VAL A 48 23.29 6.16 14.91
CA VAL A 48 24.28 6.81 14.02
C VAL A 48 24.27 8.32 14.19
N GLY A 49 23.08 8.93 14.19
CA GLY A 49 22.95 10.39 14.40
C GLY A 49 23.54 10.84 15.75
N SER A 50 23.21 10.12 16.83
CA SER A 50 23.78 10.38 18.16
C SER A 50 25.29 10.18 18.19
N GLY A 51 25.81 9.14 17.56
CA GLY A 51 27.24 8.87 17.44
C GLY A 51 27.98 10.01 16.73
N VAL A 52 27.42 10.51 15.63
CA VAL A 52 27.98 11.65 14.90
C VAL A 52 28.03 12.90 15.78
N VAL A 53 26.97 13.22 16.52
CA VAL A 53 26.93 14.36 17.46
C VAL A 53 28.03 14.21 18.50
N VAL A 54 28.25 13.04 19.08
CA VAL A 54 29.34 12.79 20.04
C VAL A 54 30.71 12.97 19.40
N LEU A 55 30.93 12.50 18.18
CA LEU A 55 32.20 12.68 17.47
C LEU A 55 32.49 14.14 17.21
N LEU A 56 31.50 14.91 16.79
CA LEU A 56 31.60 16.34 16.54
C LEU A 56 31.86 17.12 17.83
N SER A 57 31.18 16.81 18.93
CA SER A 57 31.39 17.47 20.24
C SER A 57 32.81 17.20 20.80
N ARG A 58 33.38 16.02 20.49
CA ARG A 58 34.77 15.67 20.84
C ARG A 58 35.80 16.17 19.82
N ARG A 59 35.38 16.98 18.84
CA ARG A 59 36.23 17.51 17.74
C ARG A 59 36.88 16.40 16.91
N ALA A 60 36.31 15.20 16.85
CA ALA A 60 36.79 14.08 16.07
C ALA A 60 36.27 14.14 14.61
N TRP A 61 36.54 15.28 13.93
CA TRP A 61 35.98 15.62 12.62
C TRP A 61 36.27 14.56 11.55
N LEU A 62 37.49 14.04 11.52
CA LEU A 62 37.87 13.02 10.54
C LEU A 62 37.04 11.73 10.71
N ARG A 63 36.75 11.32 11.95
CA ARG A 63 35.90 10.14 12.23
C ARG A 63 34.46 10.43 11.85
N ALA A 64 33.93 11.60 12.15
CA ALA A 64 32.58 12.00 11.73
C ALA A 64 32.46 12.00 10.20
N PHE A 65 33.46 12.58 9.50
CA PHE A 65 33.51 12.54 8.04
C PHE A 65 33.57 11.11 7.49
N ALA A 66 34.38 10.24 8.08
CA ALA A 66 34.47 8.84 7.68
C ALA A 66 33.13 8.10 7.81
N VAL A 67 32.35 8.38 8.90
CA VAL A 67 30.99 7.84 9.05
C VAL A 67 30.08 8.31 7.92
N PHE A 68 30.06 9.63 7.61
CA PHE A 68 29.25 10.15 6.51
C PHE A 68 29.68 9.59 5.15
N ALA A 69 30.98 9.48 4.91
CA ALA A 69 31.50 8.91 3.66
C ALA A 69 31.07 7.44 3.50
N LEU A 70 31.18 6.66 4.59
CA LEU A 70 30.75 5.23 4.59
C LEU A 70 29.25 5.10 4.34
N LEU A 71 28.42 5.90 5.01
CA LEU A 71 26.98 5.94 4.79
C LEU A 71 26.67 6.36 3.34
N GLY A 72 27.33 7.40 2.83
CA GLY A 72 27.18 7.83 1.45
C GLY A 72 27.47 6.71 0.45
N VAL A 73 28.60 6.01 0.62
CA VAL A 73 28.95 4.86 -0.23
C VAL A 73 27.88 3.76 -0.12
N ALA A 74 27.48 3.41 1.11
CA ALA A 74 26.50 2.34 1.34
C ALA A 74 25.11 2.66 0.74
N MET A 75 24.70 3.95 0.71
CA MET A 75 23.46 4.38 0.08
C MET A 75 23.46 4.21 -1.43
N TYR A 76 24.62 4.15 -2.07
CA TYR A 76 24.77 4.04 -3.53
C TYR A 76 25.26 2.67 -4.01
N LEU A 77 25.33 1.68 -3.13
CA LEU A 77 25.60 0.32 -3.55
C LEU A 77 24.55 -0.17 -4.56
N PRO A 78 24.97 -0.88 -5.62
CA PRO A 78 24.03 -1.37 -6.63
C PRO A 78 23.01 -2.33 -6.03
N ALA A 79 21.80 -2.29 -6.56
CA ALA A 79 20.78 -3.29 -6.21
C ALA A 79 21.18 -4.67 -6.74
N PRO A 80 20.77 -5.76 -6.07
CA PRO A 80 20.88 -7.09 -6.64
C PRO A 80 20.16 -7.17 -8.00
N PRO A 81 20.66 -7.98 -8.96
CA PRO A 81 19.96 -8.15 -10.23
C PRO A 81 18.57 -8.75 -10.01
N SER A 82 17.57 -8.17 -10.65
CA SER A 82 16.20 -8.68 -10.65
C SER A 82 15.98 -9.52 -11.91
N ARG A 83 15.15 -10.56 -11.76
CA ARG A 83 14.65 -11.35 -12.87
C ARG A 83 13.30 -10.78 -13.31
N GLU A 84 12.97 -10.93 -14.57
CA GLU A 84 11.60 -10.69 -15.05
C GLU A 84 10.70 -11.84 -14.60
N GLY A 85 9.48 -11.52 -14.20
CA GLY A 85 8.46 -12.52 -13.92
C GLY A 85 7.69 -12.91 -15.18
N SER A 86 6.76 -13.86 -15.02
CA SER A 86 5.94 -14.40 -16.11
C SER A 86 4.55 -13.79 -16.21
N VAL A 87 4.02 -13.21 -15.13
CA VAL A 87 2.66 -12.68 -15.05
C VAL A 87 2.62 -11.28 -15.67
N GLU A 88 1.85 -11.11 -16.75
CA GLU A 88 1.62 -9.82 -17.38
C GLU A 88 0.57 -9.03 -16.59
N VAL A 89 0.86 -7.75 -16.32
CA VAL A 89 0.01 -6.87 -15.53
C VAL A 89 -0.18 -5.53 -16.24
N ALA A 90 -1.41 -5.00 -16.19
CA ALA A 90 -1.75 -3.67 -16.65
C ALA A 90 -2.23 -2.83 -15.46
N LEU A 91 -1.43 -1.86 -15.04
CA LEU A 91 -1.79 -0.90 -13.99
C LEU A 91 -2.41 0.34 -14.66
N VAL A 92 -3.57 0.73 -14.16
CA VAL A 92 -4.31 1.88 -14.68
C VAL A 92 -4.33 2.97 -13.63
N GLN A 93 -3.91 4.18 -14.04
CA GLN A 93 -3.95 5.41 -13.26
C GLN A 93 -4.88 6.39 -13.97
N PRO A 94 -6.13 6.59 -13.52
CA PRO A 94 -7.09 7.41 -14.25
C PRO A 94 -6.79 8.92 -14.20
N GLY A 95 -6.10 9.39 -13.16
CA GLY A 95 -5.74 10.80 -13.02
C GLY A 95 -6.85 11.68 -12.44
N PHE A 96 -7.89 11.10 -11.84
CA PHE A 96 -9.01 11.88 -11.30
C PHE A 96 -8.61 12.67 -10.05
N THR A 97 -9.17 13.86 -9.93
CA THR A 97 -9.15 14.63 -8.69
C THR A 97 -10.19 14.12 -7.71
N GLN A 98 -10.02 14.40 -6.42
CA GLN A 98 -11.02 14.02 -5.41
C GLN A 98 -12.42 14.64 -5.68
N ARG A 99 -12.48 15.86 -6.22
CA ARG A 99 -13.74 16.51 -6.58
C ARG A 99 -14.47 15.79 -7.71
N GLU A 100 -13.74 15.22 -8.64
CA GLU A 100 -14.33 14.44 -9.73
C GLU A 100 -14.85 13.11 -9.20
N LEU A 101 -14.08 12.42 -8.34
CA LEU A 101 -14.51 11.18 -7.70
C LEU A 101 -15.79 11.35 -6.86
N ASP A 102 -15.94 12.49 -6.20
CA ASP A 102 -17.10 12.81 -5.36
C ASP A 102 -18.32 13.32 -6.16
N ASN A 103 -18.21 13.44 -7.50
CA ASN A 103 -19.27 13.98 -8.35
C ASN A 103 -20.03 12.89 -9.12
N PRO A 104 -21.25 12.52 -8.70
CA PRO A 104 -22.03 11.48 -9.38
C PRO A 104 -22.33 11.75 -10.85
N ALA A 105 -22.37 13.02 -11.28
CA ALA A 105 -22.60 13.38 -12.68
C ALA A 105 -21.45 12.94 -13.61
N LEU A 106 -20.27 12.67 -13.07
CA LEU A 106 -19.08 12.27 -13.81
C LEU A 106 -18.83 10.74 -13.80
N TYR A 107 -19.59 9.95 -13.08
CA TYR A 107 -19.32 8.51 -12.89
C TYR A 107 -19.26 7.73 -14.22
N GLU A 108 -20.14 8.04 -15.16
CA GLU A 108 -20.10 7.36 -16.45
C GLU A 108 -18.92 7.81 -17.32
N GLU A 109 -18.51 9.06 -17.23
CA GLU A 109 -17.30 9.57 -17.91
C GLU A 109 -16.03 8.93 -17.33
N GLN A 110 -15.93 8.87 -16.00
CA GLN A 110 -14.84 8.21 -15.29
C GLN A 110 -14.72 6.73 -15.70
N PHE A 111 -15.84 6.02 -15.80
CA PHE A 111 -15.82 4.65 -16.28
C PHE A 111 -15.31 4.55 -17.73
N ARG A 112 -15.72 5.46 -18.62
CA ARG A 112 -15.24 5.46 -20.01
C ARG A 112 -13.74 5.70 -20.10
N GLU A 113 -13.21 6.58 -19.27
CA GLU A 113 -11.76 6.84 -19.22
C GLU A 113 -11.00 5.61 -18.69
N LEU A 114 -11.46 5.00 -17.60
CA LEU A 114 -10.92 3.74 -17.11
C LEU A 114 -10.97 2.64 -18.18
N ALA A 115 -12.09 2.51 -18.86
CA ALA A 115 -12.28 1.55 -19.94
C ALA A 115 -11.31 1.80 -21.11
N ALA A 116 -11.15 3.06 -21.53
CA ALA A 116 -10.24 3.44 -22.59
C ALA A 116 -8.77 3.11 -22.25
N LEU A 117 -8.34 3.42 -21.02
CA LEU A 117 -7.01 3.10 -20.53
C LEU A 117 -6.81 1.57 -20.37
N THR A 118 -7.87 0.84 -20.04
CA THR A 118 -7.83 -0.61 -19.84
C THR A 118 -7.87 -1.38 -21.13
N ALA A 119 -8.45 -0.85 -22.20
CA ALA A 119 -8.68 -1.56 -23.45
C ALA A 119 -7.44 -2.34 -23.91
N PRO A 120 -7.59 -3.62 -24.33
CA PRO A 120 -6.47 -4.42 -24.83
C PRO A 120 -5.78 -3.73 -26.01
N ARG A 121 -4.45 -3.71 -26.03
CA ARG A 121 -3.70 -3.38 -27.24
C ARG A 121 -3.86 -4.53 -28.24
N ARG A 122 -3.67 -4.27 -29.54
CA ARG A 122 -3.96 -5.24 -30.61
C ARG A 122 -3.35 -6.63 -30.42
N ASP A 123 -2.18 -6.71 -29.76
CA ASP A 123 -1.44 -7.94 -29.52
C ASP A 123 -1.41 -8.34 -28.03
N ALA A 124 -2.24 -7.71 -27.18
CA ALA A 124 -2.28 -8.02 -25.77
C ALA A 124 -3.03 -9.34 -25.54
N GLY A 125 -2.33 -10.29 -24.93
CA GLY A 125 -2.92 -11.52 -24.41
C GLY A 125 -3.76 -11.28 -23.17
N GLU A 126 -4.01 -12.36 -22.47
CA GLU A 126 -4.64 -12.36 -21.16
C GLU A 126 -3.74 -11.68 -20.13
N ARG A 127 -4.31 -10.93 -19.20
CA ARG A 127 -3.55 -10.11 -18.25
C ARG A 127 -4.26 -9.92 -16.92
N LEU A 128 -3.47 -9.63 -15.91
CA LEU A 128 -3.97 -9.12 -14.63
C LEU A 128 -4.13 -7.60 -14.76
N VAL A 129 -5.35 -7.10 -14.60
CA VAL A 129 -5.68 -5.67 -14.66
C VAL A 129 -5.80 -5.14 -13.23
N LEU A 130 -5.15 -4.00 -12.95
CA LEU A 130 -5.12 -3.39 -11.62
C LEU A 130 -5.68 -1.97 -11.69
N TRP A 131 -6.84 -1.76 -11.07
CA TRP A 131 -7.44 -0.45 -10.88
C TRP A 131 -7.21 0.07 -9.45
N PRO A 132 -7.12 1.38 -9.25
CA PRO A 132 -6.80 1.96 -7.95
C PRO A 132 -7.95 1.85 -6.93
N GLU A 133 -7.69 2.30 -5.70
CA GLU A 133 -8.70 2.55 -4.68
C GLU A 133 -9.70 3.59 -5.17
N SER A 134 -10.98 3.40 -4.87
CA SER A 134 -12.05 4.31 -5.32
C SER A 134 -12.11 4.53 -6.85
N GLY A 135 -11.53 3.62 -7.62
CA GLY A 135 -11.52 3.70 -9.07
C GLY A 135 -12.88 3.46 -9.72
N LEU A 136 -13.85 2.93 -8.97
CA LEU A 136 -15.18 2.57 -9.46
C LEU A 136 -16.25 2.95 -8.44
N PRO A 137 -17.26 3.75 -8.85
CA PRO A 137 -18.37 4.13 -7.98
C PRO A 137 -19.46 3.05 -7.84
N ASP A 138 -19.48 2.06 -8.76
CA ASP A 138 -20.52 1.05 -8.82
C ASP A 138 -20.50 0.13 -7.60
N TYR A 139 -21.66 -0.13 -7.01
CA TYR A 139 -21.86 -1.25 -6.10
C TYR A 139 -21.95 -2.55 -6.91
N LEU A 140 -20.97 -3.42 -6.75
CA LEU A 140 -20.82 -4.63 -7.56
C LEU A 140 -21.57 -5.83 -6.98
N ARG A 141 -21.84 -5.86 -5.67
CA ARG A 141 -22.53 -6.99 -5.02
C ARG A 141 -24.04 -6.93 -5.27
N PRO A 142 -24.65 -8.08 -5.57
CA PRO A 142 -26.11 -8.18 -5.67
C PRO A 142 -26.76 -8.15 -4.28
N GLY A 143 -28.09 -7.94 -4.25
CA GLY A 143 -28.90 -8.04 -3.04
C GLY A 143 -29.08 -6.77 -2.24
N TYR A 144 -28.49 -5.66 -2.60
CA TYR A 144 -28.79 -4.38 -1.96
C TYR A 144 -30.16 -3.83 -2.39
N PRO A 145 -30.85 -3.05 -1.52
CA PRO A 145 -32.05 -2.35 -1.92
C PRO A 145 -31.82 -1.44 -3.14
N LYS A 146 -32.74 -1.45 -4.09
CA LYS A 146 -32.60 -0.78 -5.41
C LYS A 146 -32.18 0.69 -5.32
N ARG A 147 -32.61 1.40 -4.26
CA ARG A 147 -32.23 2.81 -4.06
C ARG A 147 -30.74 3.07 -4.00
N TYR A 148 -29.92 2.11 -3.54
CA TYR A 148 -28.47 2.26 -3.49
C TYR A 148 -27.87 2.17 -4.89
N TYR A 149 -28.34 1.24 -5.71
CA TYR A 149 -27.86 1.13 -7.11
C TYR A 149 -28.23 2.32 -7.97
N LEU A 150 -29.42 2.92 -7.74
CA LEU A 150 -29.89 4.09 -8.50
C LEU A 150 -28.93 5.29 -8.40
N ALA A 151 -28.21 5.42 -7.31
CA ALA A 151 -27.32 6.56 -7.06
C ALA A 151 -25.92 6.41 -7.68
N THR A 152 -25.44 5.19 -7.83
CA THR A 152 -24.01 4.94 -8.11
C THR A 152 -23.77 3.93 -9.23
N THR A 153 -24.68 2.98 -9.44
CA THR A 153 -24.41 1.79 -10.25
C THR A 153 -24.99 1.94 -11.65
N ALA A 154 -24.21 1.62 -12.66
CA ALA A 154 -24.62 1.66 -14.05
C ALA A 154 -25.90 0.85 -14.31
N GLY A 155 -26.87 1.48 -14.95
CA GLY A 155 -28.18 0.87 -15.18
C GLY A 155 -28.97 0.52 -13.91
N ALA A 156 -28.51 0.95 -12.73
CA ALA A 156 -29.01 0.54 -11.42
C ALA A 156 -29.04 -1.00 -11.26
N ASP A 157 -28.09 -1.68 -11.88
CA ASP A 157 -28.00 -3.14 -11.94
C ASP A 157 -26.53 -3.59 -11.74
N PRO A 158 -26.19 -4.30 -10.65
CA PRO A 158 -24.83 -4.75 -10.38
C PRO A 158 -24.34 -5.78 -11.41
N ASP A 159 -25.23 -6.61 -11.98
CA ASP A 159 -24.86 -7.59 -12.99
C ASP A 159 -24.49 -6.89 -14.31
N PHE A 160 -25.23 -5.85 -14.68
CA PHE A 160 -24.86 -5.02 -15.81
C PHE A 160 -23.53 -4.30 -15.60
N ALA A 161 -23.30 -3.75 -14.41
CA ALA A 161 -22.03 -3.11 -14.05
C ALA A 161 -20.84 -4.09 -14.15
N ARG A 162 -20.97 -5.31 -13.64
CA ARG A 162 -19.91 -6.34 -13.78
C ARG A 162 -19.72 -6.80 -15.23
N ALA A 163 -20.80 -6.99 -15.97
CA ALA A 163 -20.73 -7.40 -17.37
C ALA A 163 -20.02 -6.36 -18.27
N ARG A 164 -20.22 -5.05 -18.00
CA ARG A 164 -19.51 -4.00 -18.75
C ARG A 164 -18.01 -3.98 -18.40
N ILE A 165 -17.62 -4.24 -17.14
CA ILE A 165 -16.24 -4.39 -16.71
C ILE A 165 -15.59 -5.58 -17.42
N ALA A 166 -16.24 -6.73 -17.41
CA ALA A 166 -15.75 -7.97 -18.06
C ALA A 166 -15.42 -7.75 -19.55
N ARG A 167 -16.26 -7.00 -20.26
CA ARG A 167 -15.99 -6.65 -21.68
C ARG A 167 -14.73 -5.78 -21.84
N VAL A 168 -14.44 -4.92 -20.88
CA VAL A 168 -13.30 -3.99 -20.92
C VAL A 168 -11.98 -4.70 -20.64
N ILE A 169 -11.95 -5.61 -19.67
CA ILE A 169 -10.72 -6.32 -19.34
C ILE A 169 -10.31 -7.35 -20.38
N GLY A 170 -11.29 -7.91 -21.09
CA GLY A 170 -11.10 -8.88 -22.17
C GLY A 170 -11.00 -10.33 -21.71
N PRO A 171 -11.15 -11.28 -22.65
CA PRO A 171 -11.19 -12.71 -22.36
C PRO A 171 -9.94 -13.20 -21.62
N GLY A 172 -10.14 -14.13 -20.67
CA GLY A 172 -9.10 -14.77 -19.87
C GLY A 172 -8.41 -13.86 -18.86
N SER A 173 -8.74 -12.57 -18.80
CA SER A 173 -8.15 -11.60 -17.86
C SER A 173 -8.87 -11.60 -16.52
N VAL A 174 -8.17 -11.12 -15.48
CA VAL A 174 -8.73 -10.87 -14.14
C VAL A 174 -8.48 -9.42 -13.77
N LEU A 175 -9.48 -8.78 -13.16
CA LEU A 175 -9.38 -7.42 -12.61
C LEU A 175 -9.32 -7.47 -11.09
N LEU A 176 -8.40 -6.70 -10.50
CA LEU A 176 -8.47 -6.25 -9.12
C LEU A 176 -8.84 -4.77 -9.10
N THR A 177 -9.93 -4.41 -8.44
CA THR A 177 -10.41 -3.02 -8.37
C THR A 177 -10.82 -2.64 -6.97
N GLY A 178 -10.53 -1.39 -6.58
CA GLY A 178 -11.16 -0.78 -5.42
C GLY A 178 -12.67 -0.63 -5.63
N ALA A 179 -13.45 -0.99 -4.64
CA ALA A 179 -14.90 -0.90 -4.63
C ALA A 179 -15.42 -0.62 -3.22
N VAL A 180 -16.69 -0.27 -3.09
CA VAL A 180 -17.36 -0.15 -1.80
C VAL A 180 -18.39 -1.26 -1.67
N ASP A 181 -18.30 -2.02 -0.58
CA ASP A 181 -19.34 -2.99 -0.20
C ASP A 181 -20.16 -2.44 0.95
N LEU A 182 -21.49 -2.59 0.90
CA LEU A 182 -22.40 -2.12 1.95
C LEU A 182 -22.73 -3.23 2.94
N GLU A 183 -22.79 -2.88 4.22
CA GLU A 183 -23.42 -3.70 5.25
C GLU A 183 -24.89 -3.32 5.37
N ILE A 184 -25.78 -4.26 5.08
CA ILE A 184 -27.23 -4.02 5.05
C ILE A 184 -27.91 -4.76 6.19
N GLU A 185 -28.56 -4.01 7.09
CA GLU A 185 -29.45 -4.54 8.13
C GLU A 185 -30.85 -3.93 7.95
N ASP A 186 -31.90 -4.75 8.02
CA ASP A 186 -33.29 -4.33 7.85
C ASP A 186 -33.52 -3.44 6.61
N GLY A 187 -32.83 -3.76 5.52
CA GLY A 187 -32.89 -3.02 4.26
C GLY A 187 -32.22 -1.65 4.29
N LYS A 188 -31.48 -1.29 5.32
CA LYS A 188 -30.72 -0.04 5.42
C LYS A 188 -29.21 -0.34 5.48
N ALA A 189 -28.41 0.51 4.86
CA ALA A 189 -26.97 0.46 5.03
C ALA A 189 -26.62 0.99 6.42
N VAL A 190 -26.02 0.13 7.24
CA VAL A 190 -25.54 0.45 8.60
C VAL A 190 -24.05 0.70 8.65
N GLY A 191 -23.31 0.27 7.61
CA GLY A 191 -21.90 0.47 7.44
C GLY A 191 -21.47 0.21 6.00
N ALA A 192 -20.20 0.47 5.70
CA ALA A 192 -19.60 0.18 4.42
C ALA A 192 -18.20 -0.40 4.62
N TYR A 193 -17.71 -1.17 3.63
CA TYR A 193 -16.33 -1.64 3.57
C TYR A 193 -15.62 -0.98 2.40
N ASN A 194 -14.46 -0.42 2.66
CA ASN A 194 -13.50 -0.09 1.61
C ASN A 194 -12.87 -1.41 1.17
N ALA A 195 -13.13 -1.84 -0.06
CA ALA A 195 -12.81 -3.19 -0.49
C ALA A 195 -11.97 -3.22 -1.78
N VAL A 196 -11.24 -4.30 -1.96
CA VAL A 196 -10.76 -4.76 -3.27
C VAL A 196 -11.62 -5.92 -3.70
N THR A 197 -12.15 -5.83 -4.90
CA THR A 197 -12.92 -6.92 -5.54
C THR A 197 -12.14 -7.47 -6.73
N ALA A 198 -12.02 -8.79 -6.80
CA ALA A 198 -11.47 -9.51 -7.93
C ALA A 198 -12.60 -10.03 -8.82
N LEU A 199 -12.58 -9.68 -10.11
CA LEU A 199 -13.55 -10.12 -11.11
C LEU A 199 -12.85 -10.85 -12.26
N ASP A 200 -13.44 -11.90 -12.75
CA ASP A 200 -13.02 -12.58 -13.97
C ASP A 200 -13.57 -11.92 -15.25
N ASP A 201 -13.25 -12.50 -16.40
CA ASP A 201 -13.69 -12.06 -17.73
C ASP A 201 -15.18 -12.28 -18.01
N ARG A 202 -15.91 -12.89 -17.09
CA ARG A 202 -17.39 -13.04 -17.11
C ARG A 202 -18.09 -12.09 -16.15
N GLY A 203 -17.30 -11.34 -15.34
CA GLY A 203 -17.80 -10.48 -14.28
C GLY A 203 -18.18 -11.24 -13.00
N GLU A 204 -17.72 -12.49 -12.86
CA GLU A 204 -17.92 -13.26 -11.66
C GLU A 204 -16.87 -12.94 -10.60
N PHE A 205 -17.26 -13.04 -9.33
CA PHE A 205 -16.36 -12.78 -8.21
C PHE A 205 -15.34 -13.90 -8.06
N VAL A 206 -14.05 -13.58 -8.19
CA VAL A 206 -12.93 -14.47 -7.86
C VAL A 206 -12.61 -14.41 -6.39
N GLY A 207 -12.71 -13.20 -5.79
CA GLY A 207 -12.47 -12.98 -4.39
C GLY A 207 -12.65 -11.53 -3.98
N SER A 208 -12.56 -11.26 -2.68
CA SER A 208 -12.56 -9.89 -2.18
C SER A 208 -11.78 -9.75 -0.87
N TYR A 209 -11.39 -8.52 -0.58
CA TYR A 209 -10.72 -8.10 0.64
C TYR A 209 -11.34 -6.81 1.15
N SER A 210 -11.57 -6.71 2.45
CA SER A 210 -12.02 -5.48 3.11
C SER A 210 -10.88 -4.88 3.92
N LYS A 211 -10.64 -3.58 3.76
CA LYS A 211 -9.60 -2.81 4.44
C LYS A 211 -9.68 -2.97 5.95
N ALA A 212 -8.58 -3.37 6.58
CA ALA A 212 -8.52 -3.60 8.02
C ALA A 212 -8.06 -2.35 8.78
N HIS A 213 -7.05 -1.64 8.29
CA HIS A 213 -6.56 -0.40 8.90
C HIS A 213 -7.21 0.82 8.23
N LEU A 214 -8.29 1.29 8.83
CA LEU A 214 -9.00 2.47 8.37
C LEU A 214 -8.24 3.75 8.71
N VAL A 215 -8.39 4.77 7.86
CA VAL A 215 -7.85 6.11 8.10
C VAL A 215 -8.70 6.85 9.14
N PRO A 216 -8.12 7.18 10.32
CA PRO A 216 -8.85 7.94 11.33
C PRO A 216 -9.31 9.30 10.79
N TYR A 217 -10.52 9.73 11.18
CA TYR A 217 -11.19 10.95 10.74
C TYR A 217 -11.51 11.02 9.23
N GLY A 218 -10.91 10.17 8.41
CA GLY A 218 -11.25 10.02 7.00
C GLY A 218 -12.36 8.99 6.79
N GLU A 219 -12.11 7.76 7.19
CA GLU A 219 -13.03 6.63 6.96
C GLU A 219 -13.96 6.37 8.15
N TYR A 220 -13.57 6.77 9.36
CA TYR A 220 -14.41 6.73 10.56
C TYR A 220 -14.08 7.90 11.49
N LEU A 221 -15.02 8.28 12.37
CA LEU A 221 -14.79 9.30 13.39
C LEU A 221 -14.16 8.64 14.62
N ALA A 222 -12.85 8.81 14.79
CA ALA A 222 -12.16 8.37 16.00
C ALA A 222 -12.68 9.11 17.25
N LEU A 223 -12.78 8.43 18.41
CA LEU A 223 -13.34 9.00 19.64
C LEU A 223 -14.73 9.63 19.43
N ARG A 224 -15.58 9.01 18.64
CA ARG A 224 -16.94 9.50 18.31
C ARG A 224 -17.71 9.96 19.56
N TRP A 225 -17.67 9.15 20.63
CA TRP A 225 -18.37 9.45 21.87
C TRP A 225 -18.00 10.82 22.51
N LEU A 226 -16.77 11.29 22.24
CA LEU A 226 -16.27 12.58 22.74
C LEU A 226 -16.46 13.71 21.72
N LEU A 227 -16.23 13.43 20.43
CA LEU A 227 -16.13 14.45 19.40
C LEU A 227 -17.48 14.78 18.75
N GLU A 228 -18.37 13.82 18.59
CA GLU A 228 -19.70 14.03 17.99
C GLU A 228 -20.57 15.03 18.80
N PRO A 229 -20.61 14.97 20.17
CA PRO A 229 -21.31 15.98 20.94
C PRO A 229 -20.73 17.40 20.81
N LEU A 230 -19.46 17.52 20.38
CA LEU A 230 -18.80 18.80 20.11
C LEU A 230 -19.01 19.30 18.67
N GLY A 231 -19.84 18.60 17.87
CA GLY A 231 -20.15 18.97 16.49
C GLY A 231 -19.11 18.50 15.46
N ALA A 232 -18.16 17.66 15.86
CA ALA A 232 -17.18 17.09 14.91
C ALA A 232 -17.83 16.02 14.03
N THR A 233 -17.51 16.06 12.74
CA THR A 233 -17.88 15.05 11.74
C THR A 233 -16.62 14.52 11.08
N ARG A 234 -16.75 13.47 10.24
CA ARG A 234 -15.65 13.02 9.41
C ARG A 234 -15.19 14.12 8.44
N LEU A 235 -13.91 14.09 8.08
CA LEU A 235 -13.33 15.02 7.10
C LEU A 235 -13.76 14.66 5.66
N VAL A 236 -14.10 13.38 5.43
CA VAL A 236 -14.52 12.87 4.12
C VAL A 236 -16.05 12.83 4.05
N ALA A 237 -16.60 13.26 2.92
CA ALA A 237 -18.03 13.21 2.67
C ALA A 237 -18.57 11.77 2.72
N GLY A 238 -19.74 11.61 3.29
CA GLY A 238 -20.43 10.31 3.38
C GLY A 238 -21.22 10.17 4.68
N ALA A 239 -22.40 9.58 4.60
CA ALA A 239 -23.30 9.42 5.74
C ALA A 239 -22.98 8.22 6.63
N ILE A 240 -22.16 7.26 6.15
CA ILE A 240 -21.95 5.95 6.76
C ILE A 240 -20.45 5.74 7.02
N ASP A 241 -20.09 5.31 8.23
CA ASP A 241 -18.72 4.96 8.55
C ASP A 241 -18.28 3.66 7.87
N PHE A 242 -17.01 3.58 7.55
CA PHE A 242 -16.42 2.31 7.13
C PHE A 242 -16.21 1.38 8.32
N ILE A 243 -16.39 0.08 8.06
CA ILE A 243 -16.19 -1.00 9.02
C ILE A 243 -14.83 -1.65 8.71
N PRO A 244 -13.98 -1.89 9.73
CA PRO A 244 -12.70 -2.54 9.51
C PRO A 244 -12.88 -4.01 9.12
N GLY A 245 -12.08 -4.46 8.15
CA GLY A 245 -11.95 -5.87 7.79
C GLY A 245 -11.14 -6.68 8.80
N PRO A 246 -11.04 -8.01 8.59
CA PRO A 246 -10.43 -8.92 9.58
C PRO A 246 -8.90 -8.90 9.63
N GLY A 247 -8.22 -8.25 8.71
CA GLY A 247 -6.76 -8.21 8.62
C GLY A 247 -6.22 -8.63 7.26
N PRO A 248 -4.88 -8.68 7.10
CA PRO A 248 -4.26 -9.05 5.83
C PRO A 248 -4.77 -10.37 5.29
N ARG A 249 -5.05 -10.41 3.98
CA ARG A 249 -5.55 -11.59 3.30
C ARG A 249 -4.86 -11.77 1.96
N THR A 250 -4.60 -13.01 1.60
CA THR A 250 -4.12 -13.41 0.28
C THR A 250 -5.28 -13.97 -0.54
N LEU A 251 -5.44 -13.48 -1.76
CA LEU A 251 -6.41 -14.00 -2.72
C LEU A 251 -5.70 -14.90 -3.72
N ASP A 252 -6.25 -16.09 -3.94
CA ASP A 252 -5.82 -16.97 -5.00
C ASP A 252 -6.46 -16.55 -6.32
N LEU A 253 -5.65 -16.09 -7.25
CA LEU A 253 -6.06 -15.65 -8.58
C LEU A 253 -5.70 -16.70 -9.66
N GLY A 254 -5.52 -17.96 -9.25
CA GLY A 254 -5.16 -19.06 -10.15
C GLY A 254 -3.81 -18.81 -10.82
N ARG A 255 -3.78 -18.83 -12.15
CA ARG A 255 -2.54 -18.60 -12.93
C ARG A 255 -1.91 -17.20 -12.72
N TRP A 256 -2.65 -16.25 -12.16
CA TRP A 256 -2.16 -14.90 -11.87
C TRP A 256 -1.44 -14.83 -10.50
N GLY A 257 -1.35 -15.97 -9.79
CA GLY A 257 -0.64 -16.11 -8.53
C GLY A 257 -1.46 -15.69 -7.31
N GLN A 258 -0.79 -15.69 -6.19
CA GLN A 258 -1.34 -15.36 -4.88
C GLN A 258 -1.13 -13.86 -4.60
N ALA A 259 -2.20 -13.08 -4.54
CA ALA A 259 -2.14 -11.63 -4.35
C ALA A 259 -2.45 -11.24 -2.90
N GLY A 260 -1.51 -10.64 -2.19
CA GLY A 260 -1.72 -10.02 -0.87
C GLY A 260 -2.34 -8.62 -1.03
N MET A 261 -3.44 -8.34 -0.32
CA MET A 261 -4.16 -7.09 -0.46
C MET A 261 -3.76 -6.07 0.60
N GLN A 262 -3.44 -4.85 0.17
CA GLN A 262 -3.12 -3.72 1.07
C GLN A 262 -3.69 -2.42 0.51
N ILE A 263 -4.85 -1.99 1.00
CA ILE A 263 -5.52 -0.80 0.49
C ILE A 263 -4.87 0.45 1.10
N CYS A 264 -4.28 1.29 0.24
CA CYS A 264 -3.80 2.63 0.55
C CYS A 264 -2.93 2.68 1.83
N TYR A 265 -3.44 3.28 2.89
CA TYR A 265 -2.78 3.49 4.17
C TYR A 265 -2.26 2.20 4.86
N GLU A 266 -2.83 1.04 4.56
CA GLU A 266 -2.41 -0.23 5.17
C GLU A 266 -0.94 -0.57 4.93
N ILE A 267 -0.39 -0.15 3.78
CA ILE A 267 1.01 -0.43 3.41
C ILE A 267 2.03 0.21 4.36
N VAL A 268 1.64 1.19 5.18
CA VAL A 268 2.57 1.86 6.10
C VAL A 268 2.88 1.04 7.35
N PHE A 269 2.06 0.02 7.68
CA PHE A 269 2.16 -0.75 8.92
C PHE A 269 3.15 -1.91 8.80
N ALA A 270 4.40 -1.69 9.22
CA ALA A 270 5.44 -2.70 9.22
C ALA A 270 5.02 -3.98 9.97
N GLY A 271 5.21 -5.14 9.33
CA GLY A 271 4.89 -6.46 9.90
C GLY A 271 3.40 -6.80 9.97
N GLN A 272 2.53 -6.01 9.30
CA GLN A 272 1.09 -6.21 9.24
C GLN A 272 0.53 -6.22 7.81
N VAL A 273 1.41 -6.31 6.80
CA VAL A 273 1.01 -6.19 5.39
C VAL A 273 0.83 -7.53 4.68
N VAL A 274 1.09 -8.65 5.34
CA VAL A 274 1.06 -9.98 4.74
C VAL A 274 0.32 -10.95 5.65
N ASP A 275 -0.53 -11.78 5.06
CA ASP A 275 -1.02 -13.00 5.71
C ASP A 275 0.12 -14.00 5.78
N ARG A 276 0.67 -14.19 6.98
CA ARG A 276 1.80 -15.08 7.22
C ARG A 276 1.45 -16.56 7.12
N ALA A 277 0.18 -16.90 7.33
CA ALA A 277 -0.31 -18.27 7.18
C ALA A 277 -0.44 -18.65 5.71
N ASN A 278 -0.72 -17.67 4.86
CA ASN A 278 -0.86 -17.84 3.43
C ASN A 278 -0.08 -16.72 2.70
N ARG A 279 1.26 -16.88 2.64
CA ARG A 279 2.16 -15.86 2.07
C ARG A 279 1.87 -15.65 0.59
N PRO A 280 1.63 -14.41 0.13
CA PRO A 280 1.39 -14.12 -1.27
C PRO A 280 2.67 -14.18 -2.14
N ASP A 281 2.49 -14.18 -3.46
CA ASP A 281 3.56 -14.03 -4.44
C ASP A 281 3.92 -12.56 -4.65
N TYR A 282 2.95 -11.65 -4.46
CA TYR A 282 3.11 -10.19 -4.56
C TYR A 282 2.07 -9.47 -3.72
N ILE A 283 2.32 -8.21 -3.41
CA ILE A 283 1.39 -7.31 -2.73
C ILE A 283 0.76 -6.38 -3.76
N PHE A 284 -0.57 -6.33 -3.80
CA PHE A 284 -1.33 -5.31 -4.53
C PHE A 284 -1.70 -4.17 -3.58
N ASN A 285 -1.28 -2.94 -3.91
CA ASN A 285 -1.55 -1.76 -3.13
C ASN A 285 -2.32 -0.70 -3.95
N PRO A 286 -3.65 -0.86 -4.11
CA PRO A 286 -4.49 0.19 -4.67
C PRO A 286 -4.54 1.37 -3.71
N SER A 287 -4.44 2.59 -4.23
CA SER A 287 -4.36 3.79 -3.38
C SER A 287 -5.03 5.01 -4.02
N ASN A 288 -5.49 5.90 -3.16
CA ASN A 288 -5.90 7.25 -3.54
C ASN A 288 -5.02 8.26 -2.80
N ASP A 289 -3.97 8.75 -3.48
CA ASP A 289 -3.03 9.72 -2.92
C ASP A 289 -3.52 11.17 -3.03
N GLY A 290 -4.71 11.42 -3.60
CA GLY A 290 -5.27 12.75 -3.78
C GLY A 290 -5.47 13.55 -2.48
N TRP A 291 -5.47 12.85 -1.34
CA TRP A 291 -5.59 13.45 0.00
C TRP A 291 -4.30 14.10 0.52
N PHE A 292 -3.12 13.71 0.01
CA PHE A 292 -1.84 14.00 0.66
C PHE A 292 -1.06 15.17 0.04
N GLY A 293 -1.63 15.90 -0.92
CA GLY A 293 -0.92 16.94 -1.64
C GLY A 293 0.36 16.44 -2.33
N LYS A 294 1.26 17.33 -2.71
CA LYS A 294 2.43 16.98 -3.53
C LYS A 294 3.53 16.16 -2.82
N PHE A 295 3.58 16.20 -1.49
CA PHE A 295 4.62 15.50 -0.70
C PHE A 295 4.21 14.09 -0.30
N GLY A 296 2.93 13.81 -0.22
CA GLY A 296 2.41 12.50 0.20
C GLY A 296 2.74 11.35 -0.75
N PRO A 297 2.51 11.46 -2.06
CA PRO A 297 2.76 10.36 -2.98
C PRO A 297 4.18 9.80 -2.96
N PRO A 298 5.27 10.61 -2.94
CA PRO A 298 6.64 10.11 -2.77
C PRO A 298 6.88 9.42 -1.43
N GLN A 299 6.33 9.93 -0.33
CA GLN A 299 6.45 9.31 0.99
C GLN A 299 5.72 7.97 1.06
N HIS A 300 4.53 7.90 0.47
CA HIS A 300 3.74 6.68 0.43
C HIS A 300 4.41 5.59 -0.43
N LEU A 301 4.95 5.97 -1.60
CA LEU A 301 5.77 5.08 -2.42
C LEU A 301 7.00 4.57 -1.66
N ALA A 302 7.69 5.44 -0.92
CA ALA A 302 8.85 5.06 -0.13
C ALA A 302 8.50 4.00 0.93
N GLN A 303 7.35 4.12 1.58
CA GLN A 303 6.89 3.11 2.54
C GLN A 303 6.52 1.79 1.86
N ALA A 304 5.90 1.82 0.68
CA ALA A 304 5.65 0.62 -0.11
C ALA A 304 6.96 -0.10 -0.50
N ARG A 305 8.02 0.66 -0.85
CA ARG A 305 9.36 0.12 -1.10
C ARG A 305 9.96 -0.56 0.13
N MET A 306 9.80 0.02 1.32
CA MET A 306 10.26 -0.62 2.56
C MET A 306 9.54 -1.94 2.81
N ARG A 307 8.22 -2.00 2.58
CA ARG A 307 7.45 -3.25 2.72
C ARG A 307 7.94 -4.32 1.74
N ALA A 308 8.21 -3.94 0.50
CA ALA A 308 8.78 -4.88 -0.48
C ALA A 308 10.07 -5.52 0.03
N ILE A 309 10.99 -4.72 0.57
CA ILE A 309 12.27 -5.21 1.10
C ILE A 309 12.08 -6.07 2.36
N GLU A 310 11.23 -5.62 3.29
CA GLU A 310 10.98 -6.35 4.55
C GLU A 310 10.40 -7.74 4.31
N GLU A 311 9.42 -7.83 3.44
CA GLU A 311 8.71 -9.08 3.17
C GLU A 311 9.42 -9.92 2.10
N GLY A 312 10.34 -9.34 1.32
CA GLY A 312 10.92 -10.01 0.16
C GLY A 312 9.89 -10.26 -0.93
N LEU A 313 8.92 -9.36 -1.10
CA LEU A 313 7.81 -9.46 -2.04
C LEU A 313 7.77 -8.24 -2.97
N PRO A 314 7.46 -8.41 -4.26
CA PRO A 314 7.18 -7.28 -5.11
C PRO A 314 5.87 -6.60 -4.70
N VAL A 315 5.79 -5.28 -4.93
CA VAL A 315 4.58 -4.48 -4.70
C VAL A 315 4.11 -3.89 -6.02
N LEU A 316 2.86 -4.16 -6.35
CA LEU A 316 2.15 -3.59 -7.48
C LEU A 316 1.25 -2.47 -6.95
N ARG A 317 1.62 -1.24 -7.21
CA ARG A 317 0.91 -0.08 -6.69
C ARG A 317 0.15 0.61 -7.82
N ALA A 318 -1.19 0.63 -7.75
CA ALA A 318 -2.06 1.38 -8.63
C ALA A 318 -2.70 2.55 -7.86
N THR A 319 -2.54 3.78 -8.37
CA THR A 319 -3.06 4.98 -7.70
C THR A 319 -4.03 5.73 -8.60
N VAL A 320 -4.93 6.51 -8.01
CA VAL A 320 -5.85 7.38 -8.79
C VAL A 320 -5.08 8.47 -9.54
N SER A 321 -4.24 9.22 -8.84
CA SER A 321 -3.47 10.34 -9.38
C SER A 321 -2.06 10.49 -8.76
N GLY A 322 -1.69 9.59 -7.85
CA GLY A 322 -0.39 9.54 -7.19
C GLY A 322 0.71 8.93 -8.06
N ILE A 323 1.62 8.16 -7.45
CA ILE A 323 2.67 7.44 -8.15
C ILE A 323 2.30 5.97 -8.21
N SER A 324 1.85 5.50 -9.38
CA SER A 324 1.69 4.07 -9.64
C SER A 324 3.05 3.45 -9.97
N ALA A 325 3.33 2.25 -9.47
CA ALA A 325 4.66 1.66 -9.64
C ALA A 325 4.64 0.13 -9.56
N VAL A 326 5.58 -0.48 -10.26
CA VAL A 326 6.01 -1.86 -10.09
C VAL A 326 7.31 -1.84 -9.29
N ILE A 327 7.28 -2.35 -8.08
CA ILE A 327 8.41 -2.37 -7.15
C ILE A 327 8.84 -3.84 -6.99
N ASP A 328 10.12 -4.15 -7.19
CA ASP A 328 10.60 -5.50 -6.95
C ASP A 328 10.82 -5.80 -5.46
N ALA A 329 11.09 -7.05 -5.14
CA ALA A 329 11.30 -7.52 -3.78
C ALA A 329 12.55 -6.94 -3.07
N ASN A 330 13.43 -6.22 -3.80
CA ASN A 330 14.54 -5.45 -3.25
C ASN A 330 14.19 -3.96 -3.07
N GLY A 331 12.92 -3.57 -3.27
CA GLY A 331 12.46 -2.19 -3.14
C GLY A 331 12.87 -1.27 -4.30
N VAL A 332 13.32 -1.84 -5.42
CA VAL A 332 13.66 -1.08 -6.62
C VAL A 332 12.40 -0.82 -7.44
N VAL A 333 12.19 0.43 -7.82
CA VAL A 333 11.10 0.81 -8.74
C VAL A 333 11.53 0.43 -10.16
N ARG A 334 10.86 -0.57 -10.72
CA ARG A 334 11.16 -1.10 -12.06
C ARG A 334 10.49 -0.30 -13.16
N ASP A 335 9.27 0.13 -12.89
CA ASP A 335 8.51 1.01 -13.76
C ASP A 335 7.55 1.85 -12.95
N HIS A 336 7.13 3.02 -13.45
CA HIS A 336 6.22 3.91 -12.75
C HIS A 336 5.48 4.88 -13.67
N LEU A 337 4.30 5.30 -13.22
CA LEU A 337 3.60 6.48 -13.71
C LEU A 337 3.74 7.59 -12.67
N PRO A 338 4.16 8.79 -13.05
CA PRO A 338 4.33 9.91 -12.12
C PRO A 338 2.97 10.41 -11.61
N THR A 339 2.98 11.19 -10.54
CA THR A 339 1.79 11.94 -10.11
C THR A 339 1.24 12.76 -11.27
N SER A 340 -0.01 12.50 -11.64
CA SER A 340 -0.64 13.14 -12.80
C SER A 340 -2.16 13.19 -12.62
N PHE A 341 -2.75 14.24 -13.15
CA PHE A 341 -4.19 14.41 -13.33
C PHE A 341 -4.62 14.13 -14.78
N THR A 342 -3.77 13.48 -15.56
CA THR A 342 -4.11 12.92 -16.86
C THR A 342 -3.93 11.41 -16.80
N GLY A 343 -4.88 10.68 -17.34
CA GLY A 343 -4.87 9.22 -17.30
C GLY A 343 -3.61 8.61 -17.90
N GLY A 344 -3.18 7.50 -17.34
CA GLY A 344 -2.05 6.72 -17.80
C GLY A 344 -2.24 5.22 -17.58
N ARG A 345 -1.53 4.41 -18.36
CA ARG A 345 -1.46 2.96 -18.20
C ARG A 345 -0.03 2.49 -18.31
N MET A 346 0.33 1.57 -17.48
CA MET A 346 1.62 0.87 -17.48
C MET A 346 1.40 -0.62 -17.69
N ASP A 347 1.98 -1.17 -18.75
CA ASP A 347 2.03 -2.62 -18.97
C ASP A 347 3.40 -3.11 -18.52
N ALA A 348 3.43 -4.10 -17.63
CA ALA A 348 4.63 -4.61 -17.03
C ALA A 348 4.52 -6.12 -16.74
N ARG A 349 5.57 -6.69 -16.16
CA ARG A 349 5.55 -8.05 -15.61
C ARG A 349 5.78 -8.00 -14.11
N VAL A 350 5.04 -8.83 -13.37
CA VAL A 350 5.19 -8.96 -11.92
C VAL A 350 6.58 -9.52 -11.61
N PRO A 351 7.46 -8.78 -10.91
CA PRO A 351 8.76 -9.31 -10.53
C PRO A 351 8.60 -10.52 -9.60
N PRO A 352 9.54 -11.48 -9.59
CA PRO A 352 9.45 -12.63 -8.71
C PRO A 352 9.64 -12.25 -7.23
N ALA A 353 8.93 -12.97 -6.35
CA ALA A 353 9.17 -12.94 -4.92
C ALA A 353 10.55 -13.54 -4.59
N LEU A 354 11.15 -13.07 -3.51
CA LEU A 354 12.30 -13.71 -2.87
C LEU A 354 11.84 -14.72 -1.81
N GLU A 355 12.75 -15.53 -1.33
CA GLU A 355 12.51 -16.36 -0.14
C GLU A 355 12.07 -15.49 1.05
N PRO A 356 11.20 -16.01 1.94
CA PRO A 356 10.76 -15.28 3.11
C PRO A 356 11.94 -14.77 3.94
N THR A 357 12.00 -13.47 4.16
CA THR A 357 13.05 -12.82 4.95
C THR A 357 12.95 -13.20 6.44
N TRP A 358 13.96 -12.89 7.24
CA TRP A 358 13.85 -13.03 8.69
C TRP A 358 12.75 -12.15 9.27
N PHE A 359 12.59 -10.92 8.74
CA PHE A 359 11.50 -10.05 9.17
C PHE A 359 10.13 -10.60 8.78
N SER A 360 9.97 -11.11 7.56
CA SER A 360 8.72 -11.76 7.11
C SER A 360 8.31 -12.92 8.03
N ARG A 361 9.29 -13.69 8.53
CA ARG A 361 9.05 -14.83 9.44
C ARG A 361 8.74 -14.39 10.88
N LEU A 362 9.48 -13.43 11.41
CA LEU A 362 9.43 -13.03 12.83
C LEU A 362 8.62 -11.77 13.08
N GLY A 363 8.54 -10.87 12.11
CA GLY A 363 7.86 -9.57 12.21
C GLY A 363 8.50 -8.62 13.22
N ASN A 364 7.68 -7.77 13.80
CA ASN A 364 8.12 -6.75 14.76
C ASN A 364 8.84 -7.28 16.01
N PRO A 365 8.60 -8.51 16.53
CA PRO A 365 9.47 -9.13 17.53
C PRO A 365 10.96 -9.14 17.18
N LEU A 366 11.32 -9.25 15.90
CA LEU A 366 12.71 -9.13 15.46
C LEU A 366 13.30 -7.75 15.78
N SER A 367 12.57 -6.67 15.47
CA SER A 367 13.00 -5.30 15.79
C SER A 367 13.12 -5.05 17.29
N LEU A 368 12.19 -5.60 18.09
CA LEU A 368 12.26 -5.52 19.55
C LEU A 368 13.49 -6.29 20.10
N GLY A 369 13.79 -7.46 19.54
CA GLY A 369 14.99 -8.25 19.89
C GLY A 369 16.28 -7.45 19.68
N TRP A 370 16.42 -6.74 18.58
CA TRP A 370 17.54 -5.82 18.36
C TRP A 370 17.60 -4.71 19.40
N GLY A 371 16.47 -4.10 19.77
CA GLY A 371 16.41 -3.08 20.82
C GLY A 371 16.90 -3.62 22.17
N LEU A 372 16.43 -4.80 22.58
CA LEU A 372 16.86 -5.46 23.82
C LEU A 372 18.33 -5.81 23.82
N LEU A 373 18.86 -6.33 22.70
CA LEU A 373 20.28 -6.66 22.55
C LEU A 373 21.15 -5.41 22.70
N LEU A 374 20.82 -4.31 22.02
CA LEU A 374 21.57 -3.05 22.10
C LEU A 374 21.50 -2.46 23.53
N PHE A 375 20.36 -2.55 24.18
CA PHE A 375 20.19 -2.12 25.57
C PHE A 375 21.08 -2.94 26.52
N ALA A 376 21.07 -4.26 26.41
CA ALA A 376 21.92 -5.13 27.23
C ALA A 376 23.43 -4.85 27.01
N LEU A 377 23.85 -4.68 25.75
CA LEU A 377 25.22 -4.29 25.42
C LEU A 377 25.62 -2.96 26.04
N SER A 378 24.72 -1.97 26.04
CA SER A 378 24.98 -0.65 26.65
C SER A 378 25.24 -0.75 28.16
N LEU A 379 24.48 -1.61 28.85
CA LEU A 379 24.67 -1.84 30.30
C LEU A 379 26.01 -2.53 30.59
N LEU A 380 26.43 -3.48 29.76
CA LEU A 380 27.72 -4.17 29.92
C LEU A 380 28.90 -3.20 29.71
N VAL A 381 28.82 -2.33 28.69
CA VAL A 381 29.84 -1.31 28.44
C VAL A 381 29.93 -0.33 29.61
N ARG A 382 28.78 0.15 30.11
CA ARG A 382 28.73 1.07 31.25
C ARG A 382 29.41 0.48 32.50
N ARG A 383 29.17 -0.80 32.80
CA ARG A 383 29.81 -1.48 33.95
C ARG A 383 31.33 -1.57 33.81
N ARG A 384 31.89 -1.70 32.58
CA ARG A 384 33.34 -1.77 32.33
C ARG A 384 34.04 -0.39 32.39
N ILE A 385 33.34 0.69 32.19
CA ILE A 385 33.89 2.04 32.21
C ILE A 385 33.76 2.68 33.60
N GLY A 386 32.80 2.24 34.39
CA GLY A 386 32.53 2.81 35.73
C GLY A 386 33.11 1.99 36.90
N GLY A 387 33.83 0.90 36.65
CA GLY A 387 34.63 0.15 37.59
C GLY A 387 36.13 0.29 37.21
#